data_30aaa4b8a51635b293a0a456731acc41
#
_entry.id   30aaa4b8a51635b293a0a456731acc41
#
_cell.length_a   1.000
_cell.length_b   1.000
_cell.length_c   1.000
_cell.angle_alpha   90.00
_cell.angle_beta   90.00
_cell.angle_gamma   90.00
#
_symmetry.space_group_name_H-M   'P 1'
#
loop_
_entity.id
_entity.type
_entity.pdbx_description
1 polymer ?
#
loop_
_entity_poly.entity_id
_entity_poly.type
_entity_poly.pdbx_seq_one_letter_code
_entity_poly.pdbx_strand_id
1 'polypeptide(L)'
;MLKSISILFLAIIMAACSTTPEKKVMIILVDGVPADVLESVDTPILDQIAAQGGYTRAYQGGGKDEYTQTPTISAPGYMNMITGVWGNKHNVWGNSVRNPNYNYWSIFRTVKTVNPEMTTAIFSSWEDNRTKLVGEGKPEAGNFMFDHSFDGFELDTIAFPHTTDRSFMFNIDENVSKGAADYVRTNAPNLSWVYLEFTDDMGHMYGDSPQMIEAVKGMDNQVGRIWAAIQQREREFDEDWMVVITTDHGRSEDTGKGHGGQSERERTTWIVTNQNSLNERFENNPPVVDVAASALRFLNIEAPTEIREEMDGIPFIGDVSIMNAKARIVGNELAVSWDVADKSGSVEIYQSSTNNFAKGEKDEYSLLGKAEVKEGQFKTAFTFPTGTTKLLLKAPHNWTNVWVIVE
;
A
#
# COMPACT_ATOMS: atom_id res chain seq x y z
N MET A 1 -24.23 60.27 49.68
CA MET A 1 -23.11 59.99 48.73
C MET A 1 -23.03 58.47 48.58
N LEU A 2 -23.73 57.91 47.59
CA LEU A 2 -23.60 56.48 47.21
C LEU A 2 -22.49 56.35 46.19
N LYS A 3 -21.45 55.55 46.48
CA LYS A 3 -20.39 55.21 45.52
C LYS A 3 -20.82 53.96 44.78
N SER A 4 -21.10 54.10 43.50
CA SER A 4 -21.34 52.96 42.58
C SER A 4 -20.00 52.26 42.28
N ILE A 5 -19.91 50.98 42.61
CA ILE A 5 -18.81 50.10 42.23
C ILE A 5 -19.20 49.44 40.93
N SER A 6 -18.54 49.79 39.81
CA SER A 6 -18.67 49.08 38.53
C SER A 6 -17.77 47.89 38.54
N ILE A 7 -18.37 46.69 38.52
CA ILE A 7 -17.66 45.41 38.34
C ILE A 7 -17.51 45.19 36.84
N LEU A 8 -16.27 45.26 36.36
CA LEU A 8 -15.92 44.96 34.97
C LEU A 8 -15.77 43.43 34.82
N PHE A 9 -16.74 42.78 34.18
CA PHE A 9 -16.63 41.39 33.82
C PHE A 9 -15.70 41.23 32.59
N LEU A 10 -14.49 40.73 32.83
CA LEU A 10 -13.55 40.36 31.75
C LEU A 10 -13.98 38.98 31.22
N ALA A 11 -14.67 38.94 30.09
CA ALA A 11 -14.96 37.70 29.36
C ALA A 11 -13.68 37.18 28.70
N ILE A 12 -13.05 36.17 29.25
CA ILE A 12 -11.97 35.44 28.58
C ILE A 12 -12.61 34.62 27.50
N ILE A 13 -12.54 35.06 26.25
CA ILE A 13 -12.86 34.24 25.08
C ILE A 13 -11.69 33.29 24.91
N MET A 14 -11.85 32.03 25.39
CA MET A 14 -11.00 30.93 24.96
C MET A 14 -11.32 30.66 23.49
N ALA A 15 -10.50 31.15 22.58
CA ALA A 15 -10.50 30.66 21.22
C ALA A 15 -10.06 29.19 21.28
N ALA A 16 -11.01 28.28 21.17
CA ALA A 16 -10.74 26.90 20.91
C ALA A 16 -10.10 26.86 19.51
N CYS A 17 -8.77 26.76 19.44
CA CYS A 17 -8.07 26.41 18.24
C CYS A 17 -8.48 24.97 17.95
N SER A 18 -9.41 24.73 17.03
CA SER A 18 -9.65 23.37 16.53
C SER A 18 -8.41 22.98 15.72
N THR A 19 -7.49 22.28 16.35
CA THR A 19 -6.42 21.60 15.65
C THR A 19 -7.05 20.46 14.84
N THR A 20 -6.70 20.36 13.55
CA THR A 20 -7.03 19.16 12.79
C THR A 20 -6.26 17.99 13.40
N PRO A 21 -6.90 16.83 13.65
CA PRO A 21 -6.21 15.66 14.18
C PRO A 21 -4.94 15.32 13.40
N GLU A 22 -3.91 14.90 14.11
CA GLU A 22 -2.66 14.46 13.49
C GLU A 22 -2.88 13.13 12.79
N LYS A 23 -2.66 13.11 11.47
CA LYS A 23 -2.89 11.92 10.65
C LYS A 23 -1.76 10.91 10.76
N LYS A 24 -2.13 9.64 10.92
CA LYS A 24 -1.21 8.53 11.09
C LYS A 24 -1.68 7.30 10.31
N VAL A 25 -0.73 6.55 9.75
CA VAL A 25 -1.01 5.36 8.95
C VAL A 25 -0.32 4.15 9.55
N MET A 26 -1.08 3.08 9.72
CA MET A 26 -0.59 1.74 10.06
C MET A 26 -0.94 0.77 8.95
N ILE A 27 0.07 0.22 8.27
CA ILE A 27 -0.08 -0.85 7.29
C ILE A 27 0.35 -2.15 7.96
N ILE A 28 -0.55 -3.13 8.02
CA ILE A 28 -0.29 -4.47 8.57
C ILE A 28 -0.40 -5.46 7.42
N LEU A 29 0.71 -6.08 7.09
CA LEU A 29 0.77 -7.17 6.12
C LEU A 29 0.80 -8.50 6.85
N VAL A 30 -0.15 -9.36 6.52
CA VAL A 30 -0.22 -10.75 6.99
C VAL A 30 -0.01 -11.67 5.79
N ASP A 31 1.07 -12.45 5.83
CA ASP A 31 1.57 -13.16 4.65
C ASP A 31 0.68 -14.33 4.24
N GLY A 32 0.40 -14.43 2.94
CA GLY A 32 -0.12 -15.61 2.27
C GLY A 32 -1.49 -16.11 2.73
N VAL A 33 -2.38 -15.22 3.18
CA VAL A 33 -3.74 -15.56 3.60
C VAL A 33 -4.72 -15.41 2.43
N PRO A 34 -5.23 -16.50 1.83
CA PRO A 34 -6.23 -16.40 0.76
C PRO A 34 -7.52 -15.73 1.23
N ALA A 35 -8.15 -14.95 0.37
CA ALA A 35 -9.39 -14.26 0.69
C ALA A 35 -10.53 -15.23 1.10
N ASP A 36 -10.67 -16.34 0.39
CA ASP A 36 -11.67 -17.37 0.68
C ASP A 36 -11.45 -18.07 2.04
N VAL A 37 -10.20 -18.21 2.46
CA VAL A 37 -9.86 -18.73 3.80
C VAL A 37 -10.22 -17.69 4.86
N LEU A 38 -9.80 -16.43 4.70
CA LEU A 38 -10.15 -15.37 5.63
C LEU A 38 -11.65 -15.24 5.83
N GLU A 39 -12.41 -15.23 4.73
CA GLU A 39 -13.88 -15.12 4.73
C GLU A 39 -14.59 -16.30 5.42
N SER A 40 -13.91 -17.44 5.58
CA SER A 40 -14.45 -18.64 6.23
C SER A 40 -14.11 -18.76 7.72
N VAL A 41 -13.19 -17.91 8.23
CA VAL A 41 -12.71 -17.95 9.61
C VAL A 41 -13.34 -16.82 10.42
N ASP A 42 -13.70 -17.12 11.67
CA ASP A 42 -14.14 -16.10 12.61
C ASP A 42 -12.95 -15.22 13.03
N THR A 43 -12.95 -13.96 12.58
CA THR A 43 -11.91 -12.96 12.80
C THR A 43 -12.52 -11.68 13.41
N PRO A 44 -12.95 -11.73 14.68
CA PRO A 44 -13.74 -10.66 15.29
C PRO A 44 -13.04 -9.29 15.33
N ILE A 45 -11.71 -9.25 15.32
CA ILE A 45 -10.96 -7.98 15.30
C ILE A 45 -10.99 -7.37 13.90
N LEU A 46 -10.71 -8.16 12.87
CA LEU A 46 -10.81 -7.68 11.49
C LEU A 46 -12.23 -7.23 11.16
N ASP A 47 -13.24 -7.98 11.61
CA ASP A 47 -14.65 -7.62 11.45
C ASP A 47 -14.98 -6.29 12.15
N GLN A 48 -14.45 -6.07 13.36
CA GLN A 48 -14.62 -4.80 14.09
C GLN A 48 -13.99 -3.62 13.33
N ILE A 49 -12.82 -3.80 12.72
CA ILE A 49 -12.15 -2.77 11.93
C ILE A 49 -12.92 -2.52 10.64
N ALA A 50 -13.30 -3.58 9.94
CA ALA A 50 -14.09 -3.50 8.71
C ALA A 50 -15.46 -2.83 8.91
N ALA A 51 -16.07 -3.01 10.08
CA ALA A 51 -17.36 -2.35 10.42
C ALA A 51 -17.25 -0.82 10.56
N GLN A 52 -16.05 -0.28 10.76
CA GLN A 52 -15.80 1.17 10.79
C GLN A 52 -15.57 1.76 9.41
N GLY A 53 -14.95 0.98 8.53
CA GLY A 53 -14.62 1.38 7.16
C GLY A 53 -15.10 0.36 6.14
N GLY A 54 -14.30 -0.67 5.86
CA GLY A 54 -14.68 -1.68 4.88
C GLY A 54 -13.75 -2.89 4.81
N TYR A 55 -14.28 -3.93 4.17
CA TYR A 55 -13.57 -5.08 3.63
C TYR A 55 -13.81 -5.14 2.13
N THR A 56 -12.78 -5.48 1.36
CA THR A 56 -12.92 -5.79 -0.07
C THR A 56 -11.93 -6.85 -0.47
N ARG A 57 -12.29 -7.66 -1.47
CA ARG A 57 -11.31 -8.43 -2.21
C ARG A 57 -10.47 -7.47 -3.05
N ALA A 58 -9.19 -7.79 -3.16
CA ALA A 58 -8.20 -7.02 -3.89
C ALA A 58 -7.38 -7.97 -4.78
N TYR A 59 -6.42 -7.46 -5.55
CA TYR A 59 -5.58 -8.33 -6.35
C TYR A 59 -4.11 -7.93 -6.36
N GLN A 60 -3.27 -8.94 -6.52
CA GLN A 60 -1.84 -8.88 -6.75
C GLN A 60 -1.53 -9.36 -8.18
N GLY A 61 -0.33 -9.07 -8.67
CA GLY A 61 0.21 -9.71 -9.87
C GLY A 61 0.16 -8.88 -11.14
N GLY A 62 -0.24 -7.60 -11.08
CA GLY A 62 -0.28 -6.72 -12.25
C GLY A 62 -1.30 -7.15 -13.31
N GLY A 63 -1.12 -6.76 -14.55
CA GLY A 63 -1.91 -7.26 -15.69
C GLY A 63 -1.45 -8.65 -16.11
N LYS A 64 -2.37 -9.63 -16.09
CA LYS A 64 -2.04 -10.99 -16.53
C LYS A 64 -1.70 -11.00 -18.01
N ASP A 65 -0.57 -11.62 -18.35
CA ASP A 65 -0.01 -11.67 -19.72
C ASP A 65 0.31 -10.28 -20.29
N GLU A 66 0.48 -9.25 -19.42
CA GLU A 66 0.85 -7.89 -19.77
C GLU A 66 2.25 -7.52 -19.22
N TYR A 67 2.78 -6.38 -19.64
CA TYR A 67 4.12 -5.90 -19.24
C TYR A 67 4.25 -5.66 -17.73
N THR A 68 3.14 -5.42 -17.05
CA THR A 68 3.08 -5.21 -15.60
C THR A 68 2.94 -6.51 -14.80
N GLN A 69 2.85 -7.66 -15.47
CA GLN A 69 2.69 -8.93 -14.76
C GLN A 69 3.82 -9.14 -13.75
N THR A 70 3.41 -9.39 -12.51
CA THR A 70 4.31 -9.57 -11.37
C THR A 70 4.01 -10.91 -10.71
N PRO A 71 5.01 -11.71 -10.29
CA PRO A 71 4.76 -12.95 -9.56
C PRO A 71 3.97 -12.70 -8.27
N THR A 72 3.06 -13.61 -7.95
CA THR A 72 2.32 -13.62 -6.68
C THR A 72 3.17 -14.25 -5.58
N ILE A 73 4.33 -13.61 -5.34
CA ILE A 73 5.36 -14.00 -4.37
C ILE A 73 5.49 -12.86 -3.36
N SER A 74 5.90 -13.20 -2.15
CA SER A 74 5.99 -12.31 -0.99
C SER A 74 6.74 -11.00 -1.27
N ALA A 75 8.04 -11.04 -1.53
CA ALA A 75 8.83 -9.82 -1.74
C ALA A 75 8.35 -8.94 -2.92
N PRO A 76 7.98 -9.46 -4.12
CA PRO A 76 7.30 -8.69 -5.14
C PRO A 76 6.01 -8.02 -4.64
N GLY A 77 5.18 -8.76 -3.89
CA GLY A 77 3.93 -8.25 -3.31
C GLY A 77 4.17 -7.10 -2.33
N TYR A 78 5.14 -7.25 -1.43
CA TYR A 78 5.50 -6.18 -0.49
C TYR A 78 6.00 -4.94 -1.22
N MET A 79 6.88 -5.10 -2.23
CA MET A 79 7.38 -3.97 -3.02
C MET A 79 6.27 -3.26 -3.76
N ASN A 80 5.29 -3.98 -4.31
CA ASN A 80 4.12 -3.36 -4.94
C ASN A 80 3.39 -2.43 -3.96
N MET A 81 3.17 -2.88 -2.71
CA MET A 81 2.50 -2.07 -1.68
C MET A 81 3.36 -0.91 -1.18
N ILE A 82 4.67 -1.15 -0.97
CA ILE A 82 5.59 -0.15 -0.43
C ILE A 82 5.88 0.97 -1.43
N THR A 83 5.88 0.67 -2.74
CA THR A 83 6.26 1.64 -3.79
C THR A 83 5.08 2.17 -4.59
N GLY A 84 3.95 1.47 -4.61
CA GLY A 84 2.80 1.80 -5.45
C GLY A 84 3.04 1.55 -6.94
N VAL A 85 4.02 0.70 -7.30
CA VAL A 85 4.32 0.31 -8.69
C VAL A 85 4.49 -1.19 -8.82
N TRP A 86 4.36 -1.72 -10.06
CA TRP A 86 4.51 -3.14 -10.35
C TRP A 86 5.96 -3.57 -10.55
N GLY A 87 6.18 -4.89 -10.61
CA GLY A 87 7.49 -5.53 -10.73
C GLY A 87 8.34 -5.05 -11.90
N ASN A 88 7.74 -4.71 -13.04
CA ASN A 88 8.42 -4.15 -14.20
C ASN A 88 9.15 -2.82 -13.92
N LYS A 89 8.80 -2.14 -12.83
CA LYS A 89 9.40 -0.90 -12.35
C LYS A 89 10.37 -1.16 -11.20
N HIS A 90 9.91 -1.70 -10.08
CA HIS A 90 10.76 -1.90 -8.90
C HIS A 90 11.76 -3.06 -9.01
N ASN A 91 11.64 -3.91 -10.03
CA ASN A 91 12.57 -5.00 -10.37
C ASN A 91 12.78 -6.06 -9.27
N VAL A 92 11.82 -6.27 -8.38
CA VAL A 92 11.82 -7.37 -7.41
C VAL A 92 10.91 -8.47 -7.94
N TRP A 93 11.50 -9.67 -8.18
CA TRP A 93 10.84 -10.79 -8.84
C TRP A 93 10.74 -12.05 -7.96
N GLY A 94 11.25 -11.97 -6.73
CA GLY A 94 11.23 -13.08 -5.77
C GLY A 94 11.94 -12.72 -4.46
N ASN A 95 11.86 -13.61 -3.47
CA ASN A 95 12.32 -13.39 -2.10
C ASN A 95 13.85 -13.22 -1.94
N SER A 96 14.62 -13.52 -2.99
CA SER A 96 16.06 -13.21 -2.99
C SER A 96 16.37 -11.70 -3.12
N VAL A 97 15.39 -10.90 -3.49
CA VAL A 97 15.47 -9.43 -3.64
C VAL A 97 16.74 -9.00 -4.41
N ARG A 98 16.91 -9.56 -5.61
CA ARG A 98 18.07 -9.26 -6.45
C ARG A 98 17.85 -7.94 -7.19
N ASN A 99 18.79 -7.00 -7.04
CA ASN A 99 18.85 -5.74 -7.79
C ASN A 99 17.53 -4.93 -7.77
N PRO A 100 16.94 -4.63 -6.60
CA PRO A 100 15.75 -3.78 -6.52
C PRO A 100 16.06 -2.40 -7.11
N ASN A 101 15.09 -1.84 -7.84
CA ASN A 101 15.23 -0.52 -8.44
C ASN A 101 14.68 0.56 -7.50
N TYR A 102 15.54 1.14 -6.68
CA TYR A 102 15.19 2.17 -5.71
C TYR A 102 14.93 3.56 -6.33
N ASN A 103 14.98 3.72 -7.66
CA ASN A 103 14.49 4.93 -8.31
C ASN A 103 12.98 5.08 -8.12
N TYR A 104 12.26 3.95 -8.03
CA TYR A 104 10.84 3.91 -7.61
C TYR A 104 10.80 3.91 -6.08
N TRP A 105 10.55 5.09 -5.52
CA TRP A 105 10.69 5.34 -4.09
C TRP A 105 9.67 4.57 -3.26
N SER A 106 10.12 4.12 -2.09
CA SER A 106 9.19 3.67 -1.06
C SER A 106 8.36 4.83 -0.52
N ILE A 107 7.16 4.55 -0.01
CA ILE A 107 6.32 5.56 0.68
C ILE A 107 7.05 6.18 1.87
N PHE A 108 7.91 5.43 2.56
CA PHE A 108 8.71 5.91 3.69
C PHE A 108 9.69 6.99 3.24
N ARG A 109 10.46 6.72 2.18
CA ARG A 109 11.34 7.71 1.57
C ARG A 109 10.57 8.94 1.09
N THR A 110 9.41 8.72 0.47
CA THR A 110 8.56 9.81 -0.01
C THR A 110 8.10 10.70 1.13
N VAL A 111 7.56 10.12 2.21
CA VAL A 111 7.09 10.84 3.40
C VAL A 111 8.23 11.64 4.02
N LYS A 112 9.39 11.02 4.29
CA LYS A 112 10.54 11.71 4.91
C LYS A 112 11.14 12.79 4.02
N THR A 113 11.07 12.65 2.70
CA THR A 113 11.56 13.67 1.76
C THR A 113 10.64 14.88 1.72
N VAL A 114 9.31 14.66 1.72
CA VAL A 114 8.33 15.75 1.65
C VAL A 114 8.15 16.43 3.02
N ASN A 115 8.11 15.65 4.08
CA ASN A 115 7.99 16.15 5.45
C ASN A 115 8.96 15.41 6.39
N PRO A 116 10.17 15.93 6.59
CA PRO A 116 11.20 15.30 7.43
C PRO A 116 10.80 15.12 8.91
N GLU A 117 9.84 15.91 9.41
CA GLU A 117 9.36 15.83 10.79
C GLU A 117 8.45 14.64 11.05
N MET A 118 7.83 14.09 9.99
CA MET A 118 7.03 12.87 10.13
C MET A 118 7.91 11.69 10.50
N THR A 119 7.49 10.94 11.50
CA THR A 119 8.18 9.75 12.00
C THR A 119 7.74 8.48 11.30
N THR A 120 8.69 7.58 11.06
CA THR A 120 8.46 6.30 10.37
C THR A 120 8.92 5.13 11.22
N ALA A 121 8.17 4.03 11.21
CA ALA A 121 8.51 2.84 11.95
C ALA A 121 8.28 1.55 11.15
N ILE A 122 9.11 0.55 11.39
CA ILE A 122 8.96 -0.79 10.84
C ILE A 122 9.05 -1.84 11.95
N PHE A 123 8.12 -2.79 11.94
CA PHE A 123 8.05 -3.94 12.83
C PHE A 123 7.90 -5.18 11.93
N SER A 124 8.88 -6.07 11.93
CA SER A 124 8.90 -7.11 10.91
C SER A 124 9.43 -8.43 11.43
N SER A 125 8.75 -9.50 11.06
CA SER A 125 9.23 -10.87 11.27
C SER A 125 10.31 -11.28 10.26
N TRP A 126 10.58 -10.42 9.26
CA TRP A 126 11.65 -10.60 8.28
C TRP A 126 12.43 -9.29 8.07
N GLU A 127 13.71 -9.30 8.45
CA GLU A 127 14.59 -8.11 8.41
C GLU A 127 14.77 -7.54 6.99
N ASP A 128 14.70 -8.39 5.97
CA ASP A 128 14.90 -7.95 4.59
C ASP A 128 13.81 -6.97 4.09
N ASN A 129 12.66 -6.88 4.77
CA ASN A 129 11.70 -5.80 4.52
C ASN A 129 12.35 -4.41 4.69
N ARG A 130 13.16 -4.24 5.72
CA ARG A 130 13.90 -3.00 6.00
C ARG A 130 15.15 -2.89 5.15
N THR A 131 16.00 -3.93 5.21
CA THR A 131 17.39 -3.86 4.71
C THR A 131 17.52 -4.01 3.21
N LYS A 132 16.57 -4.74 2.56
CA LYS A 132 16.60 -4.98 1.11
C LYS A 132 15.43 -4.34 0.36
N LEU A 133 14.19 -4.47 0.86
CA LEU A 133 13.04 -3.91 0.12
C LEU A 133 12.99 -2.39 0.22
N VAL A 134 12.99 -1.83 1.43
CA VAL A 134 13.09 -0.37 1.60
C VAL A 134 14.50 0.11 1.32
N GLY A 135 15.52 -0.70 1.60
CA GLY A 135 16.92 -0.38 1.35
C GLY A 135 17.47 0.64 2.34
N GLU A 136 17.09 0.53 3.62
CA GLU A 136 17.58 1.43 4.67
C GLU A 136 19.10 1.61 4.63
N GLY A 137 19.55 2.86 4.69
CA GLY A 137 20.97 3.23 4.68
C GLY A 137 21.68 3.08 3.34
N LYS A 138 21.00 2.58 2.28
CA LYS A 138 21.62 2.44 0.96
C LYS A 138 21.62 3.77 0.21
N PRO A 139 22.74 4.17 -0.43
CA PRO A 139 22.80 5.37 -1.25
C PRO A 139 21.76 5.35 -2.39
N GLU A 140 21.54 4.20 -3.01
CA GLU A 140 20.58 4.02 -4.10
C GLU A 140 19.13 4.25 -3.65
N ALA A 141 18.84 3.97 -2.37
CA ALA A 141 17.57 4.28 -1.72
C ALA A 141 17.51 5.70 -1.11
N GLY A 142 18.50 6.56 -1.43
CA GLY A 142 18.57 7.94 -0.94
C GLY A 142 19.05 8.06 0.51
N ASN A 143 19.78 7.06 1.02
CA ASN A 143 20.23 6.97 2.43
C ASN A 143 19.07 7.10 3.42
N PHE A 144 17.88 6.62 3.04
CA PHE A 144 16.70 6.64 3.91
C PHE A 144 16.98 5.83 5.18
N MET A 145 16.51 6.34 6.33
CA MET A 145 16.56 5.67 7.64
C MET A 145 15.18 5.73 8.28
N PHE A 146 14.75 4.63 8.88
CA PHE A 146 13.58 4.63 9.77
C PHE A 146 13.91 5.34 11.09
N ASP A 147 12.91 6.00 11.69
CA ASP A 147 13.05 6.55 13.05
C ASP A 147 13.01 5.43 14.10
N HIS A 148 12.35 4.30 13.78
CA HIS A 148 12.34 3.11 14.61
C HIS A 148 12.24 1.84 13.77
N SER A 149 13.04 0.83 14.15
CA SER A 149 12.99 -0.52 13.58
C SER A 149 12.94 -1.57 14.69
N PHE A 150 12.16 -2.62 14.47
CA PHE A 150 11.97 -3.74 15.37
C PHE A 150 11.84 -5.04 14.58
N ASP A 151 12.98 -5.64 14.22
CA ASP A 151 13.09 -6.79 13.32
C ASP A 151 14.37 -7.60 13.60
N GLY A 152 14.69 -8.57 12.75
CA GLY A 152 15.89 -9.40 12.84
C GLY A 152 15.77 -10.59 13.80
N PHE A 153 14.59 -10.88 14.29
CA PHE A 153 14.35 -11.97 15.25
C PHE A 153 14.53 -13.34 14.62
N GLU A 154 14.27 -13.50 13.33
CA GLU A 154 14.49 -14.72 12.55
C GLU A 154 15.97 -15.10 12.44
N LEU A 155 16.85 -14.16 12.72
CA LEU A 155 18.31 -14.38 12.76
C LEU A 155 18.82 -14.78 14.15
N ASP A 156 18.03 -14.54 15.21
CA ASP A 156 18.37 -14.91 16.60
C ASP A 156 17.87 -16.33 16.93
N THR A 157 18.63 -17.34 16.50
CA THR A 157 18.31 -18.75 16.75
C THR A 157 18.47 -19.19 18.21
N ILE A 158 18.93 -18.30 19.10
CA ILE A 158 19.02 -18.55 20.54
C ILE A 158 17.70 -18.16 21.21
N ALA A 159 17.22 -16.95 20.95
CA ALA A 159 15.93 -16.48 21.48
C ALA A 159 14.74 -17.15 20.77
N PHE A 160 14.86 -17.42 19.46
CA PHE A 160 13.85 -18.07 18.64
C PHE A 160 14.41 -19.32 17.94
N PRO A 161 14.61 -20.43 18.65
CA PRO A 161 15.19 -21.65 18.09
C PRO A 161 14.32 -22.21 16.97
N HIS A 162 14.88 -22.39 15.77
CA HIS A 162 14.15 -22.87 14.61
C HIS A 162 13.63 -24.29 14.83
N THR A 163 12.32 -24.43 14.86
CA THR A 163 11.61 -25.70 15.02
C THR A 163 11.04 -26.17 13.67
N THR A 164 10.91 -27.49 13.49
CA THR A 164 10.40 -28.04 12.23
C THR A 164 8.93 -27.75 11.99
N ASP A 165 8.17 -27.47 13.03
CA ASP A 165 6.75 -27.08 12.97
C ASP A 165 6.56 -25.56 12.78
N ARG A 166 7.65 -24.80 12.61
CA ARG A 166 7.68 -23.34 12.42
C ARG A 166 7.04 -22.55 13.57
N SER A 167 6.78 -23.14 14.73
CA SER A 167 6.22 -22.45 15.90
C SER A 167 7.09 -21.28 16.38
N PHE A 168 8.40 -21.27 16.06
CA PHE A 168 9.28 -20.14 16.34
C PHE A 168 8.82 -18.88 15.59
N MET A 169 8.28 -19.00 14.36
CA MET A 169 7.78 -17.86 13.60
C MET A 169 6.53 -17.27 14.23
N PHE A 170 5.62 -18.13 14.75
CA PHE A 170 4.50 -17.65 15.55
C PHE A 170 4.98 -16.82 16.75
N ASN A 171 6.00 -17.27 17.44
CA ASN A 171 6.58 -16.54 18.59
C ASN A 171 7.25 -15.22 18.16
N ILE A 172 7.84 -15.17 16.98
CA ILE A 172 8.37 -13.92 16.40
C ILE A 172 7.22 -12.96 16.10
N ASP A 173 6.14 -13.40 15.43
CA ASP A 173 4.95 -12.59 15.15
C ASP A 173 4.28 -12.06 16.43
N GLU A 174 4.24 -12.90 17.50
CA GLU A 174 3.80 -12.48 18.83
C GLU A 174 4.67 -11.33 19.39
N ASN A 175 5.98 -11.46 19.24
CA ASN A 175 6.95 -10.44 19.69
C ASN A 175 6.83 -9.16 18.85
N VAL A 176 6.75 -9.28 17.52
CA VAL A 176 6.61 -8.16 16.59
C VAL A 176 5.32 -7.39 16.84
N SER A 177 4.17 -8.08 16.92
CA SER A 177 2.87 -7.44 17.16
C SER A 177 2.80 -6.76 18.53
N LYS A 178 3.42 -7.34 19.55
CA LYS A 178 3.55 -6.72 20.87
C LYS A 178 4.45 -5.49 20.83
N GLY A 179 5.63 -5.58 20.22
CA GLY A 179 6.55 -4.45 20.05
C GLY A 179 5.90 -3.29 19.30
N ALA A 180 5.16 -3.57 18.22
CA ALA A 180 4.41 -2.58 17.48
C ALA A 180 3.35 -1.88 18.37
N ALA A 181 2.53 -2.66 19.09
CA ALA A 181 1.51 -2.12 19.97
C ALA A 181 2.11 -1.24 21.10
N ASP A 182 3.21 -1.68 21.71
CA ASP A 182 3.87 -0.93 22.79
C ASP A 182 4.49 0.37 22.27
N TYR A 183 5.11 0.34 21.07
CA TYR A 183 5.67 1.54 20.44
C TYR A 183 4.60 2.52 19.98
N VAL A 184 3.48 2.04 19.42
CA VAL A 184 2.32 2.88 19.07
C VAL A 184 1.80 3.62 20.29
N ARG A 185 1.61 2.94 21.44
CA ARG A 185 1.12 3.59 22.67
C ARG A 185 2.00 4.75 23.12
N THR A 186 3.30 4.63 22.97
CA THR A 186 4.27 5.59 23.54
C THR A 186 4.75 6.63 22.55
N ASN A 187 4.89 6.30 21.27
CA ASN A 187 5.55 7.12 20.26
C ASN A 187 4.64 7.52 19.08
N ALA A 188 3.65 6.68 18.74
CA ALA A 188 2.64 6.94 17.72
C ALA A 188 3.23 7.47 16.38
N PRO A 189 4.05 6.68 15.66
CA PRO A 189 4.69 7.12 14.42
C PRO A 189 3.67 7.48 13.34
N ASN A 190 4.01 8.43 12.45
CA ASN A 190 3.10 8.90 11.41
C ASN A 190 2.87 7.87 10.31
N LEU A 191 3.88 7.05 9.98
CA LEU A 191 3.75 5.96 9.02
C LEU A 191 4.44 4.71 9.54
N SER A 192 3.69 3.63 9.67
CA SER A 192 4.18 2.35 10.18
C SER A 192 3.88 1.20 9.24
N TRP A 193 4.82 0.24 9.21
CA TRP A 193 4.67 -1.06 8.58
C TRP A 193 4.83 -2.15 9.61
N VAL A 194 3.89 -3.09 9.63
CA VAL A 194 3.97 -4.33 10.41
C VAL A 194 3.90 -5.50 9.44
N TYR A 195 4.77 -6.47 9.62
CA TYR A 195 4.79 -7.70 8.84
C TYR A 195 4.75 -8.93 9.75
N LEU A 196 3.81 -9.85 9.47
CA LEU A 196 3.58 -11.10 10.19
C LEU A 196 3.64 -12.27 9.19
N GLU A 197 4.50 -13.28 9.44
CA GLU A 197 4.88 -14.33 8.49
C GLU A 197 4.16 -15.67 8.72
N PHE A 198 3.80 -16.00 9.97
CA PHE A 198 3.43 -17.38 10.36
C PHE A 198 2.28 -17.98 9.55
N THR A 199 1.34 -17.20 9.07
CA THR A 199 0.24 -17.67 8.22
C THR A 199 0.74 -18.27 6.92
N ASP A 200 1.79 -17.69 6.31
CA ASP A 200 2.42 -18.23 5.10
C ASP A 200 3.10 -19.56 5.36
N ASP A 201 3.84 -19.69 6.46
CA ASP A 201 4.43 -20.95 6.90
C ASP A 201 3.40 -22.06 7.04
N MET A 202 2.25 -21.77 7.66
CA MET A 202 1.16 -22.75 7.82
C MET A 202 0.53 -23.11 6.47
N GLY A 203 0.37 -22.14 5.59
CA GLY A 203 -0.06 -22.38 4.23
C GLY A 203 0.90 -23.31 3.49
N HIS A 204 2.19 -23.07 3.48
CA HIS A 204 3.20 -23.91 2.83
C HIS A 204 3.22 -25.33 3.38
N MET A 205 3.13 -25.48 4.68
CA MET A 205 3.19 -26.80 5.33
C MET A 205 1.91 -27.62 5.14
N TYR A 206 0.75 -26.98 5.31
CA TYR A 206 -0.51 -27.71 5.48
C TYR A 206 -1.56 -27.35 4.43
N GLY A 207 -1.42 -26.23 3.70
CA GLY A 207 -2.41 -25.77 2.72
C GLY A 207 -3.72 -25.37 3.41
N ASP A 208 -4.84 -25.63 2.73
CA ASP A 208 -6.20 -25.42 3.26
C ASP A 208 -6.49 -26.43 4.36
N SER A 209 -6.27 -26.06 5.59
CA SER A 209 -6.22 -26.99 6.73
C SER A 209 -6.68 -26.33 8.04
N PRO A 210 -7.00 -27.15 9.07
CA PRO A 210 -7.24 -26.63 10.40
C PRO A 210 -6.06 -25.80 10.97
N GLN A 211 -4.81 -26.13 10.60
CA GLN A 211 -3.62 -25.38 11.04
C GLN A 211 -3.60 -23.98 10.44
N MET A 212 -3.98 -23.82 9.19
CA MET A 212 -4.14 -22.52 8.55
C MET A 212 -5.24 -21.69 9.23
N ILE A 213 -6.37 -22.31 9.55
CA ILE A 213 -7.48 -21.66 10.27
C ILE A 213 -7.01 -21.16 11.64
N GLU A 214 -6.28 -21.96 12.40
CA GLU A 214 -5.76 -21.55 13.72
C GLU A 214 -4.67 -20.44 13.60
N ALA A 215 -3.86 -20.47 12.53
CA ALA A 215 -2.90 -19.40 12.26
C ALA A 215 -3.61 -18.05 11.96
N VAL A 216 -4.68 -18.07 11.18
CA VAL A 216 -5.51 -16.88 10.89
C VAL A 216 -6.15 -16.33 12.17
N LYS A 217 -6.66 -17.17 13.06
CA LYS A 217 -7.17 -16.73 14.38
C LYS A 217 -6.07 -16.13 15.26
N GLY A 218 -4.87 -16.74 15.22
CA GLY A 218 -3.70 -16.20 15.94
C GLY A 218 -3.33 -14.81 15.42
N MET A 219 -3.30 -14.66 14.12
CA MET A 219 -3.05 -13.38 13.44
C MET A 219 -4.10 -12.32 13.80
N ASP A 220 -5.38 -12.68 13.83
CA ASP A 220 -6.44 -11.74 14.25
C ASP A 220 -6.21 -11.20 15.67
N ASN A 221 -5.76 -12.06 16.60
CA ASN A 221 -5.37 -11.62 17.95
C ASN A 221 -4.14 -10.72 17.96
N GLN A 222 -3.15 -10.97 17.08
CA GLN A 222 -1.95 -10.15 16.93
C GLN A 222 -2.30 -8.76 16.40
N VAL A 223 -3.15 -8.67 15.38
CA VAL A 223 -3.73 -7.41 14.90
C VAL A 223 -4.50 -6.71 16.01
N GLY A 224 -5.25 -7.45 16.80
CA GLY A 224 -6.06 -6.91 17.92
C GLY A 224 -5.24 -6.13 18.94
N ARG A 225 -3.99 -6.54 19.23
CA ARG A 225 -3.11 -5.78 20.14
C ARG A 225 -2.74 -4.41 19.58
N ILE A 226 -2.42 -4.37 18.28
CA ILE A 226 -2.06 -3.13 17.58
C ILE A 226 -3.28 -2.22 17.49
N TRP A 227 -4.43 -2.78 17.12
CA TRP A 227 -5.70 -2.05 17.05
C TRP A 227 -6.10 -1.44 18.39
N ALA A 228 -5.98 -2.20 19.47
CA ALA A 228 -6.26 -1.69 20.82
C ALA A 228 -5.32 -0.52 21.21
N ALA A 229 -4.06 -0.57 20.78
CA ALA A 229 -3.12 0.53 21.00
C ALA A 229 -3.50 1.78 20.21
N ILE A 230 -3.90 1.63 18.95
CA ILE A 230 -4.38 2.72 18.08
C ILE A 230 -5.63 3.34 18.67
N GLN A 231 -6.63 2.54 19.03
CA GLN A 231 -7.86 3.04 19.67
C GLN A 231 -7.58 3.78 20.99
N GLN A 232 -6.56 3.36 21.76
CA GLN A 232 -6.16 4.08 22.96
C GLN A 232 -5.59 5.45 22.57
N ARG A 233 -4.74 5.53 21.55
CA ARG A 233 -4.16 6.79 21.06
C ARG A 233 -5.24 7.77 20.61
N GLU A 234 -6.20 7.31 19.79
CA GLU A 234 -7.32 8.14 19.32
C GLU A 234 -8.19 8.69 20.46
N ARG A 235 -8.35 7.92 21.56
CA ARG A 235 -9.10 8.39 22.74
C ARG A 235 -8.33 9.40 23.61
N GLU A 236 -7.01 9.28 23.67
CA GLU A 236 -6.16 10.05 24.60
C GLU A 236 -5.51 11.27 23.93
N PHE A 237 -5.38 11.25 22.60
CA PHE A 237 -4.71 12.27 21.81
C PHE A 237 -5.59 12.67 20.62
N ASP A 238 -5.33 13.85 20.07
CA ASP A 238 -6.00 14.36 18.85
C ASP A 238 -5.33 13.75 17.61
N GLU A 239 -5.53 12.45 17.40
CA GLU A 239 -4.96 11.66 16.31
C GLU A 239 -6.06 11.01 15.46
N ASP A 240 -5.82 10.92 14.16
CA ASP A 240 -6.67 10.27 13.15
C ASP A 240 -5.85 9.17 12.46
N TRP A 241 -6.20 7.92 12.71
CA TRP A 241 -5.45 6.76 12.24
C TRP A 241 -6.15 6.08 11.07
N MET A 242 -5.43 5.92 9.96
CA MET A 242 -5.78 4.98 8.90
C MET A 242 -5.05 3.67 9.13
N VAL A 243 -5.81 2.60 9.33
CA VAL A 243 -5.30 1.24 9.40
C VAL A 243 -5.63 0.52 8.10
N VAL A 244 -4.64 -0.10 7.49
CA VAL A 244 -4.79 -0.99 6.34
C VAL A 244 -4.21 -2.34 6.70
N ILE A 245 -5.04 -3.38 6.69
CA ILE A 245 -4.61 -4.76 6.88
C ILE A 245 -4.84 -5.48 5.56
N THR A 246 -3.82 -6.19 5.08
CA THR A 246 -3.88 -6.86 3.79
C THR A 246 -2.97 -8.09 3.75
N THR A 247 -3.04 -8.85 2.68
CA THR A 247 -2.12 -9.91 2.34
C THR A 247 -1.45 -9.62 0.99
N ASP A 248 -0.33 -10.21 0.73
CA ASP A 248 0.49 -9.99 -0.46
C ASP A 248 0.14 -10.92 -1.63
N HIS A 249 -0.40 -12.10 -1.36
CA HIS A 249 -0.87 -13.07 -2.34
C HIS A 249 -1.88 -14.05 -1.73
N GLY A 250 -2.63 -14.72 -2.61
CA GLY A 250 -3.40 -15.89 -2.27
C GLY A 250 -2.56 -17.16 -2.44
N ARG A 251 -3.24 -18.33 -2.70
CA ARG A 251 -2.58 -19.62 -2.80
C ARG A 251 -3.11 -20.42 -3.98
N SER A 252 -2.36 -21.47 -4.37
CA SER A 252 -2.73 -22.37 -5.44
C SER A 252 -4.11 -23.02 -5.19
N GLU A 253 -4.83 -23.26 -6.29
CA GLU A 253 -6.20 -23.78 -6.24
C GLU A 253 -6.28 -25.26 -5.85
N ASP A 254 -5.20 -26.01 -6.06
CA ASP A 254 -5.17 -27.47 -5.87
C ASP A 254 -5.02 -27.89 -4.40
N THR A 255 -4.04 -27.32 -3.71
CA THR A 255 -3.69 -27.73 -2.34
C THR A 255 -3.65 -26.59 -1.33
N GLY A 256 -3.70 -25.36 -1.79
CA GLY A 256 -3.45 -24.17 -0.95
C GLY A 256 -2.01 -24.06 -0.45
N LYS A 257 -1.07 -24.91 -0.91
CA LYS A 257 0.32 -24.90 -0.42
C LYS A 257 1.26 -23.99 -1.21
N GLY A 258 1.04 -23.90 -2.52
CA GLY A 258 1.87 -23.12 -3.43
C GLY A 258 1.33 -21.72 -3.67
N HIS A 259 2.17 -20.87 -4.22
CA HIS A 259 1.85 -19.54 -4.75
C HIS A 259 2.94 -19.12 -5.75
N GLY A 260 2.80 -17.97 -6.39
CA GLY A 260 3.78 -17.42 -7.33
C GLY A 260 3.31 -17.43 -8.78
N GLY A 261 2.20 -18.12 -9.08
CA GLY A 261 1.56 -18.21 -10.38
C GLY A 261 0.60 -17.04 -10.67
N GLN A 262 -0.29 -17.29 -11.63
CA GLN A 262 -1.27 -16.31 -12.10
C GLN A 262 -2.69 -16.89 -12.11
N SER A 263 -2.96 -17.91 -11.28
CA SER A 263 -4.33 -18.37 -11.07
C SER A 263 -5.14 -17.28 -10.36
N GLU A 264 -6.44 -17.30 -10.50
CA GLU A 264 -7.29 -16.29 -9.87
C GLU A 264 -7.12 -16.29 -8.35
N ARG A 265 -7.05 -17.47 -7.73
CA ARG A 265 -6.89 -17.59 -6.28
C ARG A 265 -5.53 -17.09 -5.79
N GLU A 266 -4.42 -17.35 -6.52
CA GLU A 266 -3.10 -16.82 -6.16
C GLU A 266 -3.04 -15.30 -6.26
N ARG A 267 -3.76 -14.72 -7.23
CA ARG A 267 -3.84 -13.27 -7.44
C ARG A 267 -4.78 -12.56 -6.47
N THR A 268 -5.79 -13.27 -5.97
CA THR A 268 -6.80 -12.67 -5.08
C THR A 268 -6.21 -12.43 -3.71
N THR A 269 -6.17 -11.17 -3.33
CA THR A 269 -5.84 -10.66 -2.00
C THR A 269 -7.08 -10.01 -1.37
N TRP A 270 -6.91 -9.28 -0.30
CA TRP A 270 -7.99 -8.57 0.37
C TRP A 270 -7.45 -7.35 1.12
N ILE A 271 -8.31 -6.39 1.40
CA ILE A 271 -8.00 -5.21 2.20
C ILE A 271 -9.10 -5.02 3.26
N VAL A 272 -8.68 -4.87 4.51
CA VAL A 272 -9.51 -4.39 5.62
C VAL A 272 -9.01 -3.02 6.04
N THR A 273 -9.92 -2.06 6.26
CA THR A 273 -9.55 -0.72 6.74
C THR A 273 -10.63 -0.15 7.64
N ASN A 274 -10.24 0.75 8.55
CA ASN A 274 -11.15 1.53 9.39
C ASN A 274 -11.63 2.83 8.73
N GLN A 275 -11.16 3.14 7.50
CA GLN A 275 -11.48 4.40 6.83
C GLN A 275 -12.90 4.39 6.25
N ASN A 276 -13.66 5.44 6.54
CA ASN A 276 -15.03 5.62 6.06
C ASN A 276 -15.15 6.51 4.81
N SER A 277 -14.05 7.12 4.34
CA SER A 277 -14.00 7.95 3.13
C SER A 277 -13.63 7.13 1.88
N LEU A 278 -14.07 5.87 1.83
CA LEU A 278 -13.82 4.95 0.72
C LEU A 278 -14.54 5.44 -0.55
N ASN A 279 -13.91 5.20 -1.69
CA ASN A 279 -14.46 5.55 -3.00
C ASN A 279 -14.71 4.29 -3.86
N GLU A 280 -15.24 4.46 -5.07
CA GLU A 280 -15.54 3.36 -5.99
C GLU A 280 -14.32 2.46 -6.29
N ARG A 281 -13.09 2.97 -6.15
CA ARG A 281 -11.87 2.16 -6.32
C ARG A 281 -11.79 1.05 -5.30
N PHE A 282 -12.16 1.30 -4.05
CA PHE A 282 -12.18 0.29 -3.00
C PHE A 282 -13.18 -0.83 -3.30
N GLU A 283 -14.34 -0.49 -3.84
CA GLU A 283 -15.41 -1.46 -4.12
C GLU A 283 -15.14 -2.33 -5.36
N ASN A 284 -14.23 -1.89 -6.24
CA ASN A 284 -13.99 -2.50 -7.53
C ASN A 284 -12.66 -3.28 -7.61
N ASN A 285 -12.42 -4.18 -6.64
CA ASN A 285 -11.26 -5.07 -6.63
C ASN A 285 -9.93 -4.30 -6.81
N PRO A 286 -9.54 -3.44 -5.86
CA PRO A 286 -8.35 -2.60 -5.98
C PRO A 286 -7.07 -3.44 -6.05
N PRO A 287 -6.06 -3.06 -6.85
CA PRO A 287 -4.75 -3.68 -6.78
C PRO A 287 -3.99 -3.28 -5.51
N VAL A 288 -3.11 -4.14 -5.04
CA VAL A 288 -2.30 -3.87 -3.83
C VAL A 288 -1.40 -2.63 -3.96
N VAL A 289 -1.06 -2.19 -5.17
CA VAL A 289 -0.31 -0.94 -5.41
C VAL A 289 -1.08 0.30 -4.95
N ASP A 290 -2.39 0.22 -4.79
CA ASP A 290 -3.25 1.31 -4.33
C ASP A 290 -3.04 1.66 -2.86
N VAL A 291 -2.47 0.74 -2.07
CA VAL A 291 -2.15 0.95 -0.64
C VAL A 291 -1.21 2.14 -0.46
N ALA A 292 -0.12 2.20 -1.26
CA ALA A 292 0.83 3.31 -1.20
C ALA A 292 0.17 4.67 -1.49
N ALA A 293 -0.60 4.74 -2.59
CA ALA A 293 -1.28 5.96 -3.01
C ALA A 293 -2.31 6.43 -1.98
N SER A 294 -3.04 5.48 -1.34
CA SER A 294 -4.02 5.77 -0.30
C SER A 294 -3.36 6.26 0.99
N ALA A 295 -2.26 5.64 1.41
CA ALA A 295 -1.50 6.07 2.57
C ALA A 295 -0.95 7.50 2.42
N LEU A 296 -0.33 7.80 1.27
CA LEU A 296 0.17 9.15 0.99
C LEU A 296 -0.96 10.20 0.95
N ARG A 297 -2.10 9.86 0.34
CA ARG A 297 -3.28 10.75 0.32
C ARG A 297 -3.81 11.00 1.72
N PHE A 298 -3.94 9.96 2.55
CA PHE A 298 -4.41 10.13 3.92
C PHE A 298 -3.49 11.04 4.74
N LEU A 299 -2.18 10.88 4.61
CA LEU A 299 -1.18 11.72 5.27
C LEU A 299 -1.08 13.15 4.71
N ASN A 300 -1.84 13.49 3.65
CA ASN A 300 -1.71 14.74 2.90
C ASN A 300 -0.29 14.95 2.33
N ILE A 301 0.37 13.88 1.94
CA ILE A 301 1.70 13.91 1.32
C ILE A 301 1.53 13.88 -0.20
N GLU A 302 1.93 14.95 -0.85
CA GLU A 302 2.05 14.99 -2.30
C GLU A 302 3.47 14.60 -2.70
N ALA A 303 3.59 13.43 -3.32
CA ALA A 303 4.88 12.95 -3.80
C ALA A 303 5.47 13.93 -4.86
N PRO A 304 6.81 14.05 -4.97
CA PRO A 304 7.42 14.80 -6.05
C PRO A 304 6.86 14.40 -7.41
N THR A 305 6.75 15.37 -8.32
CA THR A 305 6.08 15.17 -9.62
C THR A 305 6.60 13.95 -10.36
N GLU A 306 7.91 13.76 -10.42
CA GLU A 306 8.56 12.63 -11.08
C GLU A 306 8.22 11.26 -10.45
N ILE A 307 7.99 11.22 -9.13
CA ILE A 307 7.56 10.00 -8.43
C ILE A 307 6.08 9.74 -8.69
N ARG A 308 5.27 10.80 -8.65
CA ARG A 308 3.83 10.71 -8.93
C ARG A 308 3.53 10.29 -10.36
N GLU A 309 4.33 10.72 -11.33
CA GLU A 309 4.22 10.33 -12.75
C GLU A 309 4.49 8.83 -12.97
N GLU A 310 5.22 8.19 -12.06
CA GLU A 310 5.55 6.76 -12.13
C GLU A 310 4.61 5.87 -11.33
N MET A 311 3.80 6.41 -10.42
CA MET A 311 2.93 5.62 -9.56
C MET A 311 1.82 4.93 -10.38
N ASP A 312 1.69 3.61 -10.24
CA ASP A 312 0.63 2.81 -10.86
C ASP A 312 -0.63 2.81 -9.98
N GLY A 313 -0.45 2.92 -8.67
CA GLY A 313 -1.52 2.91 -7.68
C GLY A 313 -2.42 4.15 -7.72
N ILE A 314 -3.71 3.93 -7.53
CA ILE A 314 -4.75 4.95 -7.42
C ILE A 314 -5.31 4.89 -5.99
N PRO A 315 -5.48 6.02 -5.29
CA PRO A 315 -6.01 5.96 -3.93
C PRO A 315 -7.45 5.41 -3.89
N PHE A 316 -7.72 4.53 -2.94
CA PHE A 316 -9.07 4.02 -2.68
C PHE A 316 -9.85 4.86 -1.65
N ILE A 317 -9.32 6.03 -1.27
CA ILE A 317 -9.96 7.01 -0.39
C ILE A 317 -10.04 8.39 -1.07
N GLY A 318 -11.04 9.18 -0.69
CA GLY A 318 -11.26 10.52 -1.25
C GLY A 318 -11.61 10.50 -2.73
N ASP A 319 -11.53 11.65 -3.39
CA ASP A 319 -11.96 11.79 -4.78
C ASP A 319 -10.96 11.15 -5.77
N VAL A 320 -11.49 10.45 -6.76
CA VAL A 320 -10.77 9.94 -7.93
C VAL A 320 -11.56 10.26 -9.19
N SER A 321 -10.87 10.51 -10.30
CA SER A 321 -11.50 10.84 -11.58
C SER A 321 -11.60 9.65 -12.50
N ILE A 322 -10.52 8.87 -12.61
CA ILE A 322 -10.39 7.76 -13.56
C ILE A 322 -9.80 6.53 -12.87
N MET A 323 -10.23 5.35 -13.33
CA MET A 323 -9.75 4.05 -12.86
C MET A 323 -9.51 3.13 -14.04
N ASN A 324 -8.77 2.02 -13.81
CA ASN A 324 -8.61 0.91 -14.75
C ASN A 324 -8.22 1.35 -16.18
N ALA A 325 -7.33 2.34 -16.28
CA ALA A 325 -6.86 2.82 -17.56
C ALA A 325 -6.20 1.70 -18.37
N LYS A 326 -6.53 1.64 -19.68
CA LYS A 326 -5.98 0.68 -20.63
C LYS A 326 -5.60 1.38 -21.91
N ALA A 327 -4.58 0.87 -22.58
CA ALA A 327 -4.19 1.36 -23.89
C ALA A 327 -3.96 0.19 -24.86
N ARG A 328 -4.37 0.36 -26.10
CA ARG A 328 -4.21 -0.64 -27.15
C ARG A 328 -4.05 0.01 -28.51
N ILE A 329 -3.44 -0.71 -29.42
CA ILE A 329 -3.31 -0.33 -30.82
C ILE A 329 -4.45 -0.97 -31.60
N VAL A 330 -5.15 -0.17 -32.38
CA VAL A 330 -6.21 -0.65 -33.27
C VAL A 330 -5.92 -0.06 -34.68
N GLY A 331 -5.34 -0.89 -35.54
CA GLY A 331 -4.81 -0.41 -36.83
C GLY A 331 -3.70 0.62 -36.65
N ASN A 332 -3.89 1.84 -37.13
CA ASN A 332 -2.95 2.94 -36.99
C ASN A 332 -3.36 3.94 -35.91
N GLU A 333 -4.27 3.55 -35.01
CA GLU A 333 -4.73 4.41 -33.93
C GLU A 333 -4.29 3.86 -32.56
N LEU A 334 -3.92 4.76 -31.67
CA LEU A 334 -3.85 4.52 -30.25
C LEU A 334 -5.25 4.76 -29.66
N ALA A 335 -5.80 3.74 -29.02
CA ALA A 335 -7.01 3.82 -28.24
C ALA A 335 -6.69 3.68 -26.74
N VAL A 336 -6.99 4.71 -25.97
CA VAL A 336 -6.88 4.74 -24.50
C VAL A 336 -8.29 4.76 -23.93
N SER A 337 -8.55 3.98 -22.89
CA SER A 337 -9.84 3.94 -22.20
C SER A 337 -9.63 3.93 -20.68
N TRP A 338 -10.65 4.38 -19.96
CA TRP A 338 -10.67 4.38 -18.48
C TRP A 338 -12.11 4.24 -17.99
N ASP A 339 -12.26 3.75 -16.77
CA ASP A 339 -13.51 3.79 -16.03
C ASP A 339 -13.66 5.18 -15.39
N VAL A 340 -14.86 5.73 -15.46
CA VAL A 340 -15.19 7.09 -15.00
C VAL A 340 -15.72 7.03 -13.58
N ALA A 341 -14.96 7.56 -12.63
CA ALA A 341 -15.39 7.72 -11.23
C ALA A 341 -16.04 9.10 -10.98
N ASP A 342 -15.41 10.18 -11.42
CA ASP A 342 -16.00 11.52 -11.45
C ASP A 342 -16.11 12.00 -12.90
N LYS A 343 -17.26 12.54 -13.26
CA LYS A 343 -17.54 13.00 -14.65
C LYS A 343 -16.97 14.38 -14.96
N SER A 344 -16.45 15.08 -13.97
CA SER A 344 -15.98 16.47 -14.12
C SER A 344 -14.54 16.54 -14.64
N GLY A 345 -14.29 17.60 -15.39
CA GLY A 345 -12.95 17.93 -15.89
C GLY A 345 -12.50 17.07 -17.07
N SER A 346 -11.20 17.03 -17.29
CA SER A 346 -10.61 16.40 -18.47
C SER A 346 -9.34 15.61 -18.09
N VAL A 347 -9.05 14.60 -18.88
CA VAL A 347 -7.82 13.80 -18.84
C VAL A 347 -6.86 14.33 -19.89
N GLU A 348 -5.67 14.66 -19.51
CA GLU A 348 -4.55 14.94 -20.39
C GLU A 348 -3.73 13.67 -20.57
N ILE A 349 -3.50 13.27 -21.82
CA ILE A 349 -2.80 12.05 -22.18
C ILE A 349 -1.43 12.43 -22.72
N TYR A 350 -0.38 12.02 -22.01
CA TYR A 350 1.01 12.21 -22.39
C TYR A 350 1.66 10.90 -22.80
N GLN A 351 2.69 10.98 -23.63
CA GLN A 351 3.53 9.84 -23.99
C GLN A 351 4.99 10.09 -23.69
N SER A 352 5.70 9.04 -23.34
CA SER A 352 7.16 8.95 -23.40
C SER A 352 7.57 7.70 -24.15
N SER A 353 8.52 7.86 -25.09
CA SER A 353 9.14 6.74 -25.81
C SER A 353 10.35 6.15 -25.07
N THR A 354 10.60 6.62 -23.85
CA THR A 354 11.72 6.19 -23.02
C THR A 354 11.22 5.64 -21.69
N ASN A 355 12.09 4.88 -21.02
CA ASN A 355 11.95 4.47 -19.64
C ASN A 355 13.24 4.84 -18.89
N ASN A 356 13.59 6.11 -18.97
CA ASN A 356 14.81 6.65 -18.37
C ASN A 356 14.71 6.69 -16.84
N PHE A 357 13.49 6.83 -16.32
CA PHE A 357 13.25 6.82 -14.88
C PHE A 357 13.76 5.53 -14.21
N ALA A 358 13.63 4.40 -14.89
CA ALA A 358 14.21 3.13 -14.42
C ALA A 358 15.74 3.17 -14.28
N LYS A 359 16.43 4.13 -14.92
CA LYS A 359 17.87 4.34 -14.85
C LYS A 359 18.28 5.50 -13.92
N GLY A 360 17.30 6.13 -13.24
CA GLY A 360 17.52 7.30 -12.38
C GLY A 360 17.55 8.63 -13.13
N GLU A 361 17.10 8.65 -14.40
CA GLU A 361 16.98 9.84 -15.22
C GLU A 361 15.50 10.21 -15.41
N LYS A 362 15.19 11.42 -15.88
CA LYS A 362 13.81 11.82 -16.16
C LYS A 362 13.35 11.32 -17.53
N ASP A 363 12.08 10.89 -17.58
CA ASP A 363 11.39 10.70 -18.84
C ASP A 363 10.88 12.03 -19.37
N GLU A 364 10.96 12.21 -20.68
CA GLU A 364 10.37 13.35 -21.36
C GLU A 364 8.96 12.95 -21.85
N TYR A 365 7.96 13.69 -21.38
CA TYR A 365 6.58 13.48 -21.77
C TYR A 365 6.12 14.53 -22.77
N SER A 366 5.51 14.09 -23.88
CA SER A 366 4.84 14.95 -24.86
C SER A 366 3.32 14.74 -24.82
N LEU A 367 2.56 15.84 -24.86
CA LEU A 367 1.09 15.78 -24.86
C LEU A 367 0.60 15.17 -26.19
N LEU A 368 -0.15 14.08 -26.11
CA LEU A 368 -0.85 13.48 -27.23
C LEU A 368 -2.21 14.14 -27.47
N GLY A 369 -2.90 14.51 -26.41
CA GLY A 369 -4.20 15.13 -26.49
C GLY A 369 -4.92 15.18 -25.15
N LYS A 370 -6.20 15.58 -25.23
CA LYS A 370 -7.07 15.80 -24.07
C LYS A 370 -8.49 15.32 -24.41
N ALA A 371 -9.14 14.70 -23.44
CA ALA A 371 -10.55 14.29 -23.54
C ALA A 371 -11.29 14.62 -22.24
N GLU A 372 -12.61 14.83 -22.30
CA GLU A 372 -13.41 14.96 -21.09
C GLU A 372 -13.42 13.63 -20.32
N VAL A 373 -13.32 13.69 -18.98
CA VAL A 373 -13.31 12.48 -18.13
C VAL A 373 -14.52 11.58 -18.45
N LYS A 374 -15.70 12.17 -18.61
CA LYS A 374 -16.97 11.48 -18.89
C LYS A 374 -17.00 10.67 -20.18
N GLU A 375 -16.07 10.93 -21.12
CA GLU A 375 -16.02 10.20 -22.39
C GLU A 375 -15.48 8.77 -22.22
N GLY A 376 -14.73 8.50 -21.15
CA GLY A 376 -14.19 7.17 -20.84
C GLY A 376 -13.16 6.67 -21.85
N GLN A 377 -12.79 7.47 -22.84
CA GLN A 377 -11.86 7.09 -23.90
C GLN A 377 -11.21 8.29 -24.61
N PHE A 378 -10.07 8.00 -25.21
CA PHE A 378 -9.36 8.90 -26.12
C PHE A 378 -8.80 8.10 -27.30
N LYS A 379 -8.86 8.65 -28.51
CA LYS A 379 -8.29 8.03 -29.70
C LYS A 379 -7.50 9.06 -30.50
N THR A 380 -6.37 8.63 -31.01
CA THR A 380 -5.55 9.47 -31.88
C THR A 380 -4.80 8.61 -32.91
N ALA A 381 -4.57 9.17 -34.10
CA ALA A 381 -3.63 8.57 -35.04
C ALA A 381 -2.24 8.56 -34.40
N PHE A 382 -1.55 7.43 -34.49
CA PHE A 382 -0.29 7.24 -33.78
C PHE A 382 0.73 6.55 -34.67
N THR A 383 1.93 7.12 -34.76
CA THR A 383 3.07 6.46 -35.38
C THR A 383 3.89 5.83 -34.26
N PHE A 384 3.91 4.51 -34.24
CA PHE A 384 4.54 3.75 -33.19
C PHE A 384 6.06 3.72 -33.35
N PRO A 385 6.84 4.20 -32.35
CA PRO A 385 8.22 3.77 -32.26
C PRO A 385 8.24 2.27 -31.93
N THR A 386 9.14 1.53 -32.53
CA THR A 386 9.38 0.13 -32.12
C THR A 386 9.82 0.10 -30.67
N GLY A 387 9.21 -0.76 -29.86
CA GLY A 387 9.50 -0.92 -28.44
C GLY A 387 8.36 -0.50 -27.53
N THR A 388 8.69 -0.04 -26.33
CA THR A 388 7.72 0.29 -25.28
C THR A 388 7.41 1.77 -25.25
N THR A 389 6.15 2.13 -25.26
CA THR A 389 5.66 3.49 -25.04
C THR A 389 4.94 3.55 -23.70
N LYS A 390 5.35 4.48 -22.86
CA LYS A 390 4.69 4.77 -21.59
C LYS A 390 3.70 5.92 -21.79
N LEU A 391 2.47 5.72 -21.37
CA LEU A 391 1.43 6.77 -21.38
C LEU A 391 1.18 7.19 -19.92
N LEU A 392 1.08 8.49 -19.73
CA LEU A 392 0.69 9.11 -18.47
C LEU A 392 -0.64 9.83 -18.66
N LEU A 393 -1.63 9.46 -17.87
CA LEU A 393 -2.95 10.05 -17.83
C LEU A 393 -3.05 10.96 -16.59
N LYS A 394 -3.19 12.26 -16.81
CA LYS A 394 -3.39 13.25 -15.74
C LYS A 394 -4.84 13.69 -15.71
N ALA A 395 -5.57 13.23 -14.69
CA ALA A 395 -6.94 13.63 -14.43
C ALA A 395 -6.99 14.56 -13.19
N PRO A 396 -8.13 15.24 -12.93
CA PRO A 396 -8.22 16.23 -11.85
C PRO A 396 -7.84 15.70 -10.47
N HIS A 397 -8.28 14.48 -10.10
CA HIS A 397 -8.10 13.95 -8.75
C HIS A 397 -7.07 12.83 -8.63
N ASN A 398 -6.62 12.25 -9.76
CA ASN A 398 -5.57 11.23 -9.77
C ASN A 398 -4.84 11.16 -11.11
N TRP A 399 -3.60 10.64 -11.04
CA TRP A 399 -2.82 10.30 -12.21
C TRP A 399 -2.62 8.78 -12.24
N THR A 400 -2.37 8.25 -13.42
CA THR A 400 -2.04 6.85 -13.61
C THR A 400 -1.24 6.68 -14.90
N ASN A 401 -0.52 5.59 -15.04
CA ASN A 401 0.19 5.30 -16.27
C ASN A 401 -0.18 3.93 -16.84
N VAL A 402 0.02 3.79 -18.14
CA VAL A 402 -0.28 2.58 -18.91
C VAL A 402 0.83 2.35 -19.92
N TRP A 403 1.13 1.11 -20.18
CA TRP A 403 2.15 0.71 -21.14
C TRP A 403 1.54 0.25 -22.46
N VAL A 404 2.15 0.63 -23.55
CA VAL A 404 1.87 0.11 -24.89
C VAL A 404 3.15 -0.52 -25.43
N ILE A 405 3.07 -1.82 -25.71
CA ILE A 405 4.17 -2.58 -26.30
C ILE A 405 3.83 -2.77 -27.77
N VAL A 406 4.79 -2.45 -28.64
CA VAL A 406 4.70 -2.66 -30.08
C VAL A 406 5.76 -3.69 -30.46
N GLU A 407 5.30 -4.85 -30.89
CA GLU A 407 6.14 -5.94 -31.40
C GLU A 407 6.75 -5.62 -32.76
#